data_b44eb0d4e10863557a1d74c177307461
#
_entry.id   b44eb0d4e10863557a1d74c177307461
#
_cell.length_a   1.000
_cell.length_b   1.000
_cell.length_c   1.000
_cell.angle_alpha   90.00
_cell.angle_beta   90.00
_cell.angle_gamma   90.00
#
_symmetry.space_group_name_H-M   'P 1'
#
loop_
_entity.id
_entity.type
_entity.pdbx_description
1 polymer ?
#
loop_
_entity_poly.entity_id
_entity_poly.type
_entity_poly.pdbx_seq_one_letter_code
_entity_poly.pdbx_strand_id
1 'polypeptide(L)'
;MSQSNTQEGDLLLTTGEDLSTYADVLVAPYNSSGLLVVTRPAANNDYALYVLVYGAVPGGQATVRPMSPNRTVRITAKGAGNPGDLLVLADGVTTAADRGKVRSVAGLTSGSGTYRLVGVAEELFVDGQLVRTRPTFGSVTV
;
A
#
# COMPACT_ATOMS: atom_id res chain seq x y z
N MET A 1 6.40 7.33 -34.62
CA MET A 1 5.54 7.63 -33.46
C MET A 1 6.38 7.52 -32.20
N SER A 2 6.45 8.56 -31.41
CA SER A 2 7.12 8.48 -30.10
C SER A 2 6.13 7.99 -29.05
N GLN A 3 6.60 7.12 -28.16
CA GLN A 3 5.83 6.68 -27.03
C GLN A 3 6.23 7.52 -25.82
N SER A 4 5.24 7.87 -25.00
CA SER A 4 5.50 8.51 -23.72
C SER A 4 6.15 7.51 -22.76
N ASN A 5 7.20 7.93 -22.08
CA ASN A 5 7.81 7.16 -21.00
C ASN A 5 7.08 7.35 -19.67
N THR A 6 6.07 8.21 -19.64
CA THR A 6 5.31 8.53 -18.43
C THR A 6 3.89 8.02 -18.56
N GLN A 7 3.48 7.22 -17.59
CA GLN A 7 2.08 6.82 -17.43
C GLN A 7 1.50 7.53 -16.23
N GLU A 8 0.41 8.23 -16.45
CA GLU A 8 -0.36 8.92 -15.42
C GLU A 8 -1.73 8.28 -15.29
N GLY A 9 -2.30 8.38 -14.09
CA GLY A 9 -3.61 7.81 -13.79
C GLY A 9 -3.56 6.36 -13.37
N ASP A 10 -4.71 5.71 -13.43
CA ASP A 10 -4.87 4.34 -12.96
C ASP A 10 -4.38 3.34 -14.02
N LEU A 11 -3.85 2.22 -13.53
CA LEU A 11 -3.32 1.14 -14.36
C LEU A 11 -4.14 -0.12 -14.15
N LEU A 12 -4.16 -0.99 -15.18
CA LEU A 12 -4.68 -2.34 -15.08
C LEU A 12 -3.51 -3.31 -14.95
N LEU A 13 -3.44 -4.05 -13.84
CA LEU A 13 -2.40 -5.03 -13.58
C LEU A 13 -3.02 -6.37 -13.20
N THR A 14 -2.39 -7.46 -13.64
CA THR A 14 -2.84 -8.82 -13.33
C THR A 14 -2.69 -9.10 -11.84
N THR A 15 -3.71 -9.70 -11.23
CA THR A 15 -3.67 -10.09 -9.82
C THR A 15 -3.01 -11.45 -9.64
N GLY A 16 -2.21 -11.58 -8.57
CA GLY A 16 -1.62 -12.85 -8.15
C GLY A 16 -2.39 -13.54 -7.03
N GLU A 17 -3.43 -12.89 -6.49
CA GLU A 17 -4.31 -13.45 -5.46
C GLU A 17 -5.73 -12.94 -5.67
N ASP A 18 -6.69 -13.46 -4.91
CA ASP A 18 -8.06 -12.96 -4.95
C ASP A 18 -8.15 -11.61 -4.23
N LEU A 19 -8.30 -10.54 -5.01
CA LEU A 19 -8.47 -9.18 -4.54
C LEU A 19 -9.90 -8.67 -4.73
N SER A 20 -10.84 -9.54 -5.11
CA SER A 20 -12.20 -9.13 -5.50
C SER A 20 -12.99 -8.46 -4.37
N THR A 21 -12.63 -8.70 -3.11
CA THR A 21 -13.31 -8.12 -1.94
C THR A 21 -12.52 -6.98 -1.30
N TYR A 22 -11.40 -6.57 -1.89
CA TYR A 22 -10.54 -5.54 -1.33
C TYR A 22 -10.59 -4.25 -2.16
N ALA A 23 -10.46 -3.13 -1.49
CA ALA A 23 -10.26 -1.81 -2.07
C ALA A 23 -9.52 -0.93 -1.06
N ASP A 24 -8.88 0.12 -1.54
CA ASP A 24 -8.19 1.12 -0.70
C ASP A 24 -7.12 0.52 0.21
N VAL A 25 -6.50 -0.57 -0.23
CA VAL A 25 -5.34 -1.18 0.40
C VAL A 25 -4.16 -1.13 -0.56
N LEU A 26 -2.95 -1.25 -0.01
CA LEU A 26 -1.74 -1.26 -0.82
C LEU A 26 -1.54 -2.63 -1.46
N VAL A 27 -1.00 -2.61 -2.67
CA VAL A 27 -0.54 -3.81 -3.36
C VAL A 27 0.89 -3.59 -3.84
N ALA A 28 1.63 -4.69 -3.93
CA ALA A 28 3.03 -4.69 -4.34
C ALA A 28 3.21 -5.51 -5.61
N PRO A 29 4.18 -5.16 -6.46
CA PRO A 29 4.49 -5.93 -7.65
C PRO A 29 5.30 -7.18 -7.29
N TYR A 30 4.96 -8.30 -7.91
CA TYR A 30 5.68 -9.55 -7.76
C TYR A 30 5.92 -10.19 -9.13
N ASN A 31 6.95 -11.02 -9.19
CA ASN A 31 7.24 -11.85 -10.35
C ASN A 31 6.53 -13.20 -10.21
N SER A 32 5.69 -13.52 -11.19
CA SER A 32 5.06 -14.83 -11.31
C SER A 32 5.50 -15.45 -12.65
N SER A 33 6.53 -16.29 -12.62
CA SER A 33 7.09 -16.94 -13.80
C SER A 33 7.39 -15.97 -14.95
N GLY A 34 7.99 -14.83 -14.63
CA GLY A 34 8.32 -13.77 -15.59
C GLY A 34 7.20 -12.77 -15.86
N LEU A 35 6.02 -12.97 -15.29
CA LEU A 35 4.90 -12.04 -15.43
C LEU A 35 4.80 -11.13 -14.21
N LEU A 36 4.46 -9.86 -14.46
CA LEU A 36 4.15 -8.91 -13.41
C LEU A 36 2.76 -9.19 -12.87
N VAL A 37 2.66 -9.46 -11.58
CA VAL A 37 1.38 -9.57 -10.88
C VAL A 37 1.41 -8.66 -9.66
N VAL A 38 0.24 -8.29 -9.14
CA VAL A 38 0.11 -7.54 -7.90
C VAL A 38 -0.60 -8.38 -6.86
N THR A 39 -0.10 -8.31 -5.64
CA THR A 39 -0.71 -8.91 -4.45
C THR A 39 -0.62 -7.93 -3.30
N ARG A 40 -1.40 -8.15 -2.24
CA ARG A 40 -1.19 -7.39 -1.01
C ARG A 40 0.20 -7.73 -0.45
N PRO A 41 0.89 -6.76 0.19
CA PRO A 41 2.21 -7.03 0.75
C PRO A 41 2.17 -8.19 1.75
N ALA A 42 3.14 -9.08 1.65
CA ALA A 42 3.28 -10.23 2.57
C ALA A 42 4.29 -9.96 3.68
N ALA A 43 5.19 -9.01 3.49
CA ALA A 43 6.24 -8.65 4.44
C ALA A 43 6.21 -7.14 4.73
N ASN A 44 6.72 -6.77 5.90
CA ASN A 44 6.70 -5.38 6.35
C ASN A 44 7.53 -4.42 5.49
N ASN A 45 8.45 -4.95 4.70
CA ASN A 45 9.36 -4.17 3.85
C ASN A 45 9.10 -4.36 2.34
N ASP A 46 7.99 -4.96 1.95
CA ASP A 46 7.64 -5.10 0.54
C ASP A 46 7.44 -3.74 -0.15
N TYR A 47 7.69 -3.70 -1.46
CA TYR A 47 7.53 -2.49 -2.25
C TYR A 47 6.05 -2.25 -2.59
N ALA A 48 5.33 -1.66 -1.66
CA ALA A 48 3.92 -1.33 -1.83
C ALA A 48 3.79 -0.02 -2.63
N LEU A 49 3.78 -0.12 -3.95
CA LEU A 49 3.84 1.02 -4.85
C LEU A 49 2.48 1.50 -5.35
N TYR A 50 1.42 0.73 -5.15
CA TYR A 50 0.11 1.01 -5.71
C TYR A 50 -0.97 0.94 -4.65
N VAL A 51 -2.01 1.75 -4.83
CA VAL A 51 -3.27 1.63 -4.07
C VAL A 51 -4.27 0.89 -4.94
N LEU A 52 -4.90 -0.14 -4.39
CA LEU A 52 -5.94 -0.91 -5.08
C LEU A 52 -7.22 -0.07 -5.15
N VAL A 53 -7.72 0.18 -6.37
CA VAL A 53 -8.99 0.88 -6.59
C VAL A 53 -10.11 -0.14 -6.76
N TYR A 54 -9.93 -1.09 -7.68
CA TYR A 54 -10.86 -2.20 -7.89
C TYR A 54 -10.08 -3.50 -7.97
N GLY A 55 -10.47 -4.46 -7.15
CA GLY A 55 -9.88 -5.79 -7.14
C GLY A 55 -10.43 -6.70 -8.24
N ALA A 56 -9.83 -7.88 -8.33
CA ALA A 56 -10.25 -8.92 -9.27
C ALA A 56 -9.95 -10.30 -8.69
N VAL A 57 -10.56 -11.33 -9.28
CA VAL A 57 -10.23 -12.73 -8.98
C VAL A 57 -8.82 -13.07 -9.47
N PRO A 58 -8.19 -14.15 -8.98
CA PRO A 58 -6.84 -14.51 -9.41
C PRO A 58 -6.73 -14.62 -10.93
N GLY A 59 -5.67 -14.00 -11.48
CA GLY A 59 -5.45 -13.94 -12.92
C GLY A 59 -6.27 -12.88 -13.65
N GLY A 60 -7.22 -12.22 -12.96
CA GLY A 60 -7.95 -11.09 -13.50
C GLY A 60 -7.11 -9.80 -13.48
N GLN A 61 -7.70 -8.71 -13.93
CA GLN A 61 -7.04 -7.40 -13.94
C GLN A 61 -7.64 -6.48 -12.90
N ALA A 62 -6.81 -6.06 -11.96
CA ALA A 62 -7.18 -5.07 -10.95
C ALA A 62 -6.83 -3.66 -11.44
N THR A 63 -7.65 -2.69 -11.05
CA THR A 63 -7.33 -1.28 -11.23
C THR A 63 -6.53 -0.80 -10.05
N VAL A 64 -5.32 -0.32 -10.30
CA VAL A 64 -4.41 0.18 -9.26
C VAL A 64 -3.99 1.61 -9.58
N ARG A 65 -3.70 2.39 -8.55
CA ARG A 65 -3.24 3.76 -8.67
C ARG A 65 -1.81 3.85 -8.18
N PRO A 66 -0.84 4.20 -9.05
CA PRO A 66 0.53 4.42 -8.63
C PRO A 66 0.61 5.55 -7.60
N MET A 67 1.42 5.34 -6.56
CA MET A 67 1.66 6.37 -5.56
C MET A 67 2.72 7.34 -6.04
N SER A 68 2.50 8.64 -5.80
CA SER A 68 3.43 9.71 -6.14
C SER A 68 3.40 10.78 -5.05
N PRO A 69 4.55 11.35 -4.67
CA PRO A 69 4.58 12.46 -3.70
C PRO A 69 3.81 13.70 -4.14
N ASN A 70 3.47 13.80 -5.43
CA ASN A 70 2.75 14.94 -5.99
C ASN A 70 1.25 14.94 -5.73
N ARG A 71 0.71 13.85 -5.20
CA ARG A 71 -0.72 13.74 -4.90
C ARG A 71 -0.95 12.89 -3.67
N THR A 72 -2.06 13.15 -2.97
CA THR A 72 -2.48 12.30 -1.85
C THR A 72 -3.27 11.10 -2.35
N VAL A 73 -3.25 10.04 -1.56
CA VAL A 73 -4.08 8.86 -1.74
C VAL A 73 -4.75 8.51 -0.41
N ARG A 74 -5.86 7.80 -0.47
CA ARG A 74 -6.56 7.30 0.72
C ARG A 74 -6.31 5.81 0.84
N ILE A 75 -5.83 5.42 2.02
CA ILE A 75 -5.44 4.03 2.31
C ILE A 75 -6.09 3.63 3.63
N THR A 76 -6.57 2.39 3.71
CA THR A 76 -7.16 1.87 4.95
C THR A 76 -6.11 1.80 6.06
N ALA A 77 -6.44 2.34 7.21
CA ALA A 77 -5.56 2.38 8.38
C ALA A 77 -5.79 1.21 9.33
N LYS A 78 -4.71 0.73 9.94
CA LYS A 78 -4.70 -0.13 11.11
C LYS A 78 -4.31 0.71 12.31
N GLY A 79 -5.23 0.82 13.27
CA GLY A 79 -5.01 1.67 14.44
C GLY A 79 -5.26 3.15 14.15
N ALA A 80 -5.05 3.97 15.16
CA ALA A 80 -5.28 5.41 15.12
C ALA A 80 -3.97 6.19 14.97
N GLY A 81 -4.07 7.43 14.54
CA GLY A 81 -2.92 8.33 14.44
C GLY A 81 -3.32 9.77 14.19
N ASN A 82 -2.31 10.61 14.06
CA ASN A 82 -2.45 12.08 13.99
C ASN A 82 -1.86 12.62 12.69
N PRO A 83 -2.27 13.83 12.26
CA PRO A 83 -1.59 14.50 11.16
C PRO A 83 -0.09 14.63 11.43
N GLY A 84 0.72 14.40 10.41
CA GLY A 84 2.18 14.43 10.51
C GLY A 84 2.82 13.10 10.91
N ASP A 85 2.04 12.10 11.30
CA ASP A 85 2.60 10.78 11.60
C ASP A 85 3.17 10.13 10.36
N LEU A 86 4.33 9.49 10.52
CA LEU A 86 4.87 8.60 9.48
C LEU A 86 4.03 7.33 9.43
N LEU A 87 3.63 6.95 8.23
CA LEU A 87 2.83 5.75 7.98
C LEU A 87 3.70 4.69 7.32
N VAL A 88 3.65 3.49 7.87
CA VAL A 88 4.34 2.31 7.35
C VAL A 88 3.33 1.20 7.07
N LEU A 89 3.78 0.15 6.37
CA LEU A 89 2.93 -1.03 6.17
C LEU A 89 2.53 -1.62 7.53
N ALA A 90 1.26 -1.96 7.66
CA ALA A 90 0.80 -2.72 8.81
C ALA A 90 1.42 -4.13 8.79
N ASP A 91 1.59 -4.70 9.97
CA ASP A 91 2.20 -6.02 10.13
C ASP A 91 1.26 -7.13 9.61
N GLY A 92 1.38 -7.43 8.33
CA GLY A 92 0.65 -8.51 7.69
C GLY A 92 1.24 -9.89 7.94
N VAL A 93 2.43 -9.96 8.56
CA VAL A 93 3.04 -11.25 8.90
C VAL A 93 2.28 -11.92 10.03
N THR A 94 1.87 -11.16 11.04
CA THR A 94 1.12 -11.68 12.19
C THR A 94 -0.38 -11.70 11.95
N THR A 95 -0.91 -10.81 11.12
CA THR A 95 -2.35 -10.68 10.87
C THR A 95 -2.62 -10.51 9.39
N ALA A 96 -2.98 -11.59 8.71
CA ALA A 96 -3.21 -11.58 7.27
C ALA A 96 -4.29 -10.57 6.83
N ALA A 97 -5.29 -10.29 7.67
CA ALA A 97 -6.35 -9.32 7.37
C ALA A 97 -5.82 -7.88 7.29
N ASP A 98 -4.65 -7.59 7.87
CA ASP A 98 -4.06 -6.25 7.88
C ASP A 98 -3.09 -6.02 6.73
N ARG A 99 -2.86 -7.02 5.89
CA ARG A 99 -1.98 -6.88 4.72
C ARG A 99 -2.48 -5.75 3.82
N GLY A 100 -1.58 -4.84 3.48
CA GLY A 100 -1.88 -3.70 2.62
C GLY A 100 -2.47 -2.48 3.34
N LYS A 101 -2.75 -2.57 4.63
CA LYS A 101 -3.12 -1.41 5.44
C LYS A 101 -1.87 -0.64 5.86
N VAL A 102 -2.07 0.59 6.28
CA VAL A 102 -1.01 1.43 6.85
C VAL A 102 -1.25 1.66 8.33
N ARG A 103 -0.18 1.93 9.06
CA ARG A 103 -0.26 2.29 10.48
C ARG A 103 0.76 3.35 10.83
N SER A 104 0.48 4.10 11.91
CA SER A 104 1.44 5.07 12.43
C SER A 104 2.65 4.37 13.04
N VAL A 105 3.83 4.90 12.77
CA VAL A 105 5.08 4.45 13.40
C VAL A 105 5.01 4.59 14.93
N ALA A 106 4.31 5.60 15.42
CA ALA A 106 4.15 5.83 16.86
C ALA A 106 3.48 4.66 17.59
N GLY A 107 2.73 3.81 16.89
CA GLY A 107 2.09 2.63 17.46
C GLY A 107 2.96 1.36 17.44
N LEU A 108 4.19 1.44 16.93
CA LEU A 108 5.08 0.28 16.84
C LEU A 108 5.91 0.12 18.11
N THR A 109 6.15 -1.14 18.46
CA THR A 109 7.03 -1.47 19.58
C THR A 109 8.48 -1.33 19.17
N SER A 110 9.31 -0.74 20.03
CA SER A 110 10.77 -0.66 19.80
C SER A 110 11.35 -2.05 19.58
N GLY A 111 12.22 -2.15 18.57
CA GLY A 111 12.85 -3.42 18.18
C GLY A 111 11.97 -4.31 17.32
N SER A 112 10.80 -3.84 16.85
CA SER A 112 9.89 -4.65 16.05
C SER A 112 10.37 -4.91 14.62
N GLY A 113 11.35 -4.15 14.13
CA GLY A 113 12.00 -4.42 12.85
C GLY A 113 12.00 -3.24 11.88
N THR A 114 12.16 -3.55 10.58
CA THR A 114 12.20 -2.58 9.51
C THR A 114 10.92 -2.65 8.70
N TYR A 115 10.31 -1.50 8.49
CA TYR A 115 9.05 -1.35 7.79
C TYR A 115 9.22 -0.46 6.57
N ARG A 116 8.48 -0.78 5.50
CA ARG A 116 8.41 0.09 4.34
C ARG A 116 7.67 1.37 4.71
N LEU A 117 8.32 2.52 4.50
CA LEU A 117 7.68 3.82 4.64
C LEU A 117 6.71 4.02 3.46
N VAL A 118 5.47 4.34 3.77
CA VAL A 118 4.42 4.58 2.78
C VAL A 118 4.22 6.08 2.56
N GLY A 119 4.16 6.85 3.63
CA GLY A 119 3.94 8.27 3.51
C GLY A 119 3.75 8.96 4.86
N VAL A 120 3.16 10.14 4.79
CA VAL A 120 2.84 10.97 5.96
C VAL A 120 1.33 11.18 5.99
N ALA A 121 0.72 11.01 7.15
CA ALA A 121 -0.70 11.28 7.34
C ALA A 121 -0.96 12.79 7.27
N GLU A 122 -1.99 13.18 6.51
CA GLU A 122 -2.42 14.58 6.42
C GLU A 122 -3.76 14.82 7.11
N GLU A 123 -4.20 13.89 7.96
CA GLU A 123 -5.41 14.04 8.77
C GLU A 123 -5.38 13.12 9.98
N LEU A 124 -6.21 13.44 10.96
CA LEU A 124 -6.49 12.57 12.09
C LEU A 124 -7.24 11.33 11.59
N PHE A 125 -6.93 10.15 12.13
CA PHE A 125 -7.60 8.91 11.71
C PHE A 125 -7.75 7.93 12.86
N VAL A 126 -8.70 7.02 12.72
CA VAL A 126 -8.97 5.91 13.64
C VAL A 126 -8.88 4.58 12.89
N ASP A 127 -8.83 3.48 13.64
CA ASP A 127 -8.74 2.14 13.06
C ASP A 127 -9.86 1.87 12.05
N GLY A 128 -9.48 1.33 10.88
CA GLY A 128 -10.40 0.99 9.79
C GLY A 128 -10.79 2.17 8.90
N GLN A 129 -10.43 3.38 9.24
CA GLN A 129 -10.71 4.56 8.45
C GLN A 129 -9.75 4.66 7.26
N LEU A 130 -10.21 5.26 6.16
CA LEU A 130 -9.32 5.69 5.09
C LEU A 130 -8.56 6.93 5.53
N VAL A 131 -7.24 6.88 5.49
CA VAL A 131 -6.40 8.03 5.87
C VAL A 131 -5.80 8.68 4.63
N ARG A 132 -5.94 10.01 4.55
CA ARG A 132 -5.30 10.80 3.50
C ARG A 132 -3.81 10.83 3.74
N THR A 133 -3.08 10.27 2.79
CA THR A 133 -1.64 10.01 2.89
C THR A 133 -0.91 10.71 1.75
N ARG A 134 0.15 11.45 2.11
CA ARG A 134 1.13 11.98 1.13
C ARG A 134 2.21 10.94 0.97
N PRO A 135 2.29 10.27 -0.19
CA PRO A 135 3.30 9.23 -0.39
C PRO A 135 4.71 9.76 -0.26
N THR A 136 5.56 8.98 0.41
CA THR A 136 7.00 9.18 0.42
C THR A 136 7.66 7.80 0.52
N PHE A 137 8.83 7.64 -0.08
CA PHE A 137 9.47 6.34 -0.19
C PHE A 137 10.64 6.23 0.76
N GLY A 138 10.88 5.02 1.25
CA GLY A 138 11.96 4.73 2.16
C GLY A 138 11.64 3.56 3.07
N SER A 139 12.37 3.48 4.18
CA SER A 139 12.12 2.49 5.22
C SER A 139 12.36 3.11 6.59
N VAL A 140 11.71 2.53 7.59
CA VAL A 140 11.84 2.94 8.99
C VAL A 140 12.20 1.71 9.81
N THR A 141 13.27 1.81 10.60
CA THR A 141 13.66 0.79 11.56
C THR A 141 13.26 1.23 12.96
N VAL A 142 12.56 0.36 13.64
CA VAL A 142 12.00 0.65 14.98
C VAL A 142 12.69 -0.21 16.04
#